data_1f8a280e1904992859ac8549e81444e9
#
_entry.id   1f8a280e1904992859ac8549e81444e9
#
_cell.length_a   1.000
_cell.length_b   1.000
_cell.length_c   1.000
_cell.angle_alpha   90.00
_cell.angle_beta   90.00
_cell.angle_gamma   90.00
#
_symmetry.space_group_name_H-M   'P 1'
#
loop_
_entity.id
_entity.type
_entity.pdbx_description
1 polymer ?
#
loop_
_entity_poly.entity_id
_entity_poly.type
_entity_poly.pdbx_seq_one_letter_code
_entity_poly.pdbx_strand_id
1 'polypeptide(L)'
;MSRYFENELIEQIKDANDIVSVVSEHVTLKKKGKNYWGCCPFHNEKTPSFSVAPDKGFYYCFGCHASGNAIKFLMELEGITFVEALERLANRANIPLPEAKLSPQVRAREERRKKLYEACDLAANFFHNCLLKTSYGKAGLEYLKKRGLTDETIEKFRLGFAPDGWDRLYKAFRERGIEESILLELNLIRKNDKGQAYDFFRNRVMFPIMDGKGRVVGFGGRVMDDSTPKYLNSPECQIFEKGKILFAFDKAYKSIREEKQAILVEGYMDVISAHNKGVTNVVASLGTAYTKDHGHILMRQADEIILAYDMDGAGRQAAARAIELLQNTDFKVRVLAMPDGKDPDDYVRNHGGKAFKELVEKAVKPLDYLLSESLIKHDTNDAEGKQAVMQDIFPYIANIHSQTIRDDALKALALPLWLDNSTIFRYFRNYTQKGNIELVDEKITQPKKIVSGDEELLMAHVISDSKALQEVVQYLPLEDFQNIQYRGIIEKIYTLFTQTGQYQPESLEDVLTPQEYEIFSRLMIIEANEAVPVLIRKIRLHSLREQYKMHSILADQLKRAGDSAFISELHKCQEIQNLIREWSK
;
A
#
# COMPACT_ATOMS: atom_id res chain seq x y z
N MET A 1 -3.20 0.82 20.26
CA MET A 1 -2.43 -0.43 20.57
C MET A 1 -2.86 -0.98 21.91
N SER A 2 -3.27 -2.24 21.95
CA SER A 2 -3.66 -2.91 23.19
C SER A 2 -2.39 -3.28 23.95
N ARG A 3 -2.23 -2.78 25.20
CA ARG A 3 -1.04 -3.04 26.02
C ARG A 3 -1.07 -4.47 26.57
N TYR A 4 -0.35 -5.38 25.93
CA TYR A 4 -0.18 -6.78 26.37
C TYR A 4 0.79 -6.88 27.55
N PHE A 5 1.76 -5.95 27.63
CA PHE A 5 2.81 -5.90 28.62
C PHE A 5 2.95 -4.47 29.18
N GLU A 6 3.52 -4.32 30.36
CA GLU A 6 3.86 -3.01 30.89
C GLU A 6 4.91 -2.34 29.99
N ASN A 7 4.78 -1.04 29.77
CA ASN A 7 5.69 -0.31 28.89
C ASN A 7 7.15 -0.46 29.34
N GLU A 8 7.41 -0.48 30.64
CA GLU A 8 8.75 -0.66 31.21
C GLU A 8 9.39 -1.98 30.80
N LEU A 9 8.62 -3.07 30.76
CA LEU A 9 9.10 -4.37 30.32
C LEU A 9 9.39 -4.39 28.81
N ILE A 10 8.54 -3.73 28.00
CA ILE A 10 8.75 -3.62 26.55
C ILE A 10 10.04 -2.84 26.28
N GLU A 11 10.26 -1.72 26.97
CA GLU A 11 11.49 -0.95 26.84
C GLU A 11 12.71 -1.75 27.32
N GLN A 12 12.61 -2.45 28.44
CA GLN A 12 13.69 -3.33 28.92
C GLN A 12 14.07 -4.39 27.89
N ILE A 13 13.10 -4.98 27.20
CA ILE A 13 13.36 -5.98 26.15
C ILE A 13 13.97 -5.32 24.92
N LYS A 14 13.51 -4.12 24.53
CA LYS A 14 14.11 -3.35 23.43
C LYS A 14 15.56 -2.98 23.72
N ASP A 15 15.85 -2.44 24.90
CA ASP A 15 17.19 -2.03 25.32
C ASP A 15 18.17 -3.22 25.39
N ALA A 16 17.66 -4.39 25.78
CA ALA A 16 18.47 -5.62 25.84
C ALA A 16 18.72 -6.25 24.46
N ASN A 17 18.03 -5.80 23.41
CA ASN A 17 18.13 -6.32 22.06
C ASN A 17 18.57 -5.22 21.08
N ASP A 18 19.89 -5.02 20.97
CA ASP A 18 20.43 -4.11 19.95
C ASP A 18 19.88 -4.45 18.55
N ILE A 19 19.29 -3.44 17.90
CA ILE A 19 18.64 -3.63 16.60
C ILE A 19 19.60 -4.10 15.52
N VAL A 20 20.86 -3.66 15.54
CA VAL A 20 21.88 -4.09 14.58
C VAL A 20 22.15 -5.58 14.73
N SER A 21 22.23 -6.05 15.98
CA SER A 21 22.42 -7.46 16.29
C SER A 21 21.24 -8.32 15.84
N VAL A 22 20.00 -7.87 16.09
CA VAL A 22 18.77 -8.58 15.67
C VAL A 22 18.68 -8.65 14.13
N VAL A 23 18.91 -7.53 13.47
CA VAL A 23 18.83 -7.44 12.00
C VAL A 23 19.95 -8.23 11.33
N SER A 24 21.16 -8.23 11.92
CA SER A 24 22.34 -8.92 11.35
C SER A 24 22.19 -10.44 11.29
N GLU A 25 21.26 -11.03 12.04
CA GLU A 25 20.92 -12.46 11.93
C GLU A 25 20.27 -12.81 10.57
N HIS A 26 19.68 -11.81 9.89
CA HIS A 26 18.91 -11.98 8.67
C HIS A 26 19.44 -11.19 7.48
N VAL A 27 20.18 -10.11 7.73
CA VAL A 27 20.67 -9.16 6.71
C VAL A 27 22.16 -8.90 6.90
N THR A 28 22.94 -9.02 5.83
CA THR A 28 24.36 -8.64 5.87
C THR A 28 24.47 -7.12 5.90
N LEU A 29 24.83 -6.56 7.06
CA LEU A 29 24.97 -5.14 7.28
C LEU A 29 26.42 -4.67 7.15
N LYS A 30 26.62 -3.49 6.55
CA LYS A 30 27.91 -2.79 6.46
C LYS A 30 27.79 -1.41 7.09
N LYS A 31 28.74 -1.05 7.96
CA LYS A 31 28.75 0.26 8.62
C LYS A 31 29.07 1.36 7.61
N LYS A 32 28.26 2.42 7.60
CA LYS A 32 28.46 3.61 6.77
C LYS A 32 28.01 4.86 7.57
N GLY A 33 28.97 5.66 8.03
CA GLY A 33 28.71 6.73 9.00
C GLY A 33 28.34 6.15 10.38
N LYS A 34 27.30 6.69 11.00
CA LYS A 34 26.74 6.20 12.27
C LYS A 34 25.80 5.01 12.06
N ASN A 35 25.26 4.84 10.86
CA ASN A 35 24.27 3.82 10.53
C ASN A 35 24.89 2.58 9.88
N TYR A 36 24.10 1.50 9.85
CA TYR A 36 24.42 0.26 9.13
C TYR A 36 23.52 0.12 7.92
N TRP A 37 24.07 -0.39 6.81
CA TRP A 37 23.38 -0.49 5.54
C TRP A 37 23.47 -1.90 4.98
N GLY A 38 22.37 -2.38 4.39
CA GLY A 38 22.29 -3.68 3.72
C GLY A 38 21.19 -3.70 2.67
N CYS A 39 21.05 -4.84 1.98
CA CYS A 39 19.89 -5.07 1.13
C CYS A 39 18.67 -5.40 1.99
N CYS A 40 17.53 -4.84 1.63
CA CYS A 40 16.30 -4.98 2.39
C CYS A 40 15.80 -6.44 2.37
N PRO A 41 15.37 -7.00 3.51
CA PRO A 41 14.78 -8.33 3.53
C PRO A 41 13.31 -8.34 3.13
N PHE A 42 12.68 -7.17 3.02
CA PHE A 42 11.25 -7.02 2.77
C PHE A 42 10.92 -6.83 1.28
N HIS A 43 11.90 -6.46 0.45
CA HIS A 43 11.76 -6.38 -1.01
C HIS A 43 13.06 -6.83 -1.69
N ASN A 44 13.00 -7.11 -2.98
CA ASN A 44 14.17 -7.59 -3.72
C ASN A 44 14.94 -6.41 -4.31
N GLU A 45 16.22 -6.28 -3.90
CA GLU A 45 17.11 -5.22 -4.39
C GLU A 45 18.56 -5.73 -4.53
N LYS A 46 19.32 -5.07 -5.39
CA LYS A 46 20.75 -5.35 -5.57
C LYS A 46 21.67 -4.30 -4.95
N THR A 47 21.12 -3.12 -4.69
CA THR A 47 21.84 -1.99 -4.09
C THR A 47 21.30 -1.75 -2.68
N PRO A 48 22.19 -1.61 -1.67
CA PRO A 48 21.75 -1.42 -0.28
C PRO A 48 20.90 -0.15 -0.11
N SER A 49 19.62 -0.31 0.20
CA SER A 49 18.67 0.77 0.54
C SER A 49 18.12 0.66 1.96
N PHE A 50 18.43 -0.42 2.67
CA PHE A 50 17.98 -0.66 4.03
C PHE A 50 18.99 -0.12 5.02
N SER A 51 18.58 0.86 5.83
CA SER A 51 19.42 1.54 6.83
C SER A 51 18.94 1.22 8.24
N VAL A 52 19.88 0.94 9.14
CA VAL A 52 19.64 0.70 10.57
C VAL A 52 20.42 1.74 11.38
N ALA A 53 19.72 2.51 12.21
CA ALA A 53 20.28 3.50 13.11
C ALA A 53 20.37 2.92 14.54
N PRO A 54 21.55 2.48 14.99
CA PRO A 54 21.71 1.87 16.31
C PRO A 54 21.32 2.82 17.45
N ASP A 55 21.75 4.08 17.37
CA ASP A 55 21.51 5.09 18.42
C ASP A 55 20.00 5.39 18.61
N LYS A 56 19.18 5.11 17.59
CA LYS A 56 17.72 5.35 17.62
C LYS A 56 16.90 4.06 17.74
N GLY A 57 17.56 2.88 17.70
CA GLY A 57 16.87 1.58 17.73
C GLY A 57 15.90 1.36 16.58
N PHE A 58 16.17 1.94 15.39
CA PHE A 58 15.19 2.04 14.30
C PHE A 58 15.80 1.65 12.95
N TYR A 59 15.01 1.05 12.07
CA TYR A 59 15.37 0.79 10.68
C TYR A 59 14.42 1.50 9.70
N TYR A 60 14.95 1.83 8.54
CA TYR A 60 14.17 2.38 7.42
C TYR A 60 14.74 1.88 6.09
N CYS A 61 13.86 1.47 5.18
CA CYS A 61 14.22 1.12 3.81
C CYS A 61 13.83 2.24 2.85
N PHE A 62 14.79 2.77 2.10
CA PHE A 62 14.55 3.83 1.12
C PHE A 62 13.90 3.30 -0.18
N GLY A 63 13.86 1.97 -0.39
CA GLY A 63 13.21 1.35 -1.54
C GLY A 63 11.73 1.09 -1.32
N CYS A 64 11.38 0.34 -0.24
CA CYS A 64 9.99 -0.06 0.01
C CYS A 64 9.33 0.67 1.20
N HIS A 65 10.02 1.65 1.82
CA HIS A 65 9.56 2.44 2.96
C HIS A 65 9.22 1.63 4.23
N ALA A 66 9.58 0.34 4.28
CA ALA A 66 9.46 -0.47 5.49
C ALA A 66 10.29 0.15 6.61
N SER A 67 9.69 0.30 7.79
CA SER A 67 10.33 1.01 8.89
C SER A 67 9.83 0.51 10.26
N GLY A 68 10.67 0.63 11.28
CA GLY A 68 10.29 0.25 12.65
C GLY A 68 11.47 -0.08 13.55
N ASN A 69 11.15 -0.63 14.72
CA ASN A 69 12.12 -1.13 15.70
C ASN A 69 12.37 -2.64 15.53
N ALA A 70 13.15 -3.24 16.41
CA ALA A 70 13.49 -4.67 16.40
C ALA A 70 12.25 -5.57 16.49
N ILE A 71 11.21 -5.18 17.24
CA ILE A 71 9.96 -5.94 17.35
C ILE A 71 9.23 -5.95 16.02
N LYS A 72 9.02 -4.77 15.41
CA LYS A 72 8.34 -4.63 14.13
C LYS A 72 9.11 -5.33 13.00
N PHE A 73 10.44 -5.29 13.06
CA PHE A 73 11.30 -6.03 12.13
C PHE A 73 10.99 -7.54 12.13
N LEU A 74 10.96 -8.17 13.31
CA LEU A 74 10.64 -9.59 13.42
C LEU A 74 9.19 -9.90 13.03
N MET A 75 8.24 -9.03 13.42
CA MET A 75 6.85 -9.19 13.03
C MET A 75 6.67 -9.22 11.51
N GLU A 76 7.32 -8.30 10.81
CA GLU A 76 7.23 -8.21 9.34
C GLU A 76 8.01 -9.30 8.63
N LEU A 77 9.22 -9.63 9.13
CA LEU A 77 10.09 -10.61 8.50
C LEU A 77 9.53 -12.02 8.59
N GLU A 78 8.98 -12.40 9.74
CA GLU A 78 8.53 -13.76 10.02
C GLU A 78 6.99 -13.90 9.95
N GLY A 79 6.28 -12.78 9.80
CA GLY A 79 4.81 -12.77 9.80
C GLY A 79 4.20 -13.17 11.14
N ILE A 80 4.89 -12.89 12.26
CA ILE A 80 4.46 -13.21 13.62
C ILE A 80 3.74 -12.03 14.29
N THR A 81 3.01 -12.30 15.36
CA THR A 81 2.30 -11.28 16.14
C THR A 81 3.28 -10.48 17.02
N PHE A 82 2.82 -9.32 17.51
CA PHE A 82 3.60 -8.51 18.47
C PHE A 82 4.02 -9.30 19.71
N VAL A 83 3.14 -10.13 20.24
CA VAL A 83 3.41 -10.98 21.42
C VAL A 83 4.49 -12.01 21.09
N GLU A 84 4.36 -12.72 19.97
CA GLU A 84 5.35 -13.72 19.54
C GLU A 84 6.73 -13.09 19.28
N ALA A 85 6.76 -11.89 18.68
CA ALA A 85 8.01 -11.14 18.46
C ALA A 85 8.65 -10.71 19.79
N LEU A 86 7.84 -10.22 20.74
CA LEU A 86 8.30 -9.82 22.05
C LEU A 86 8.81 -11.02 22.87
N GLU A 87 8.10 -12.16 22.85
CA GLU A 87 8.52 -13.42 23.47
C GLU A 87 9.88 -13.88 22.92
N ARG A 88 10.09 -13.77 21.61
CA ARG A 88 11.34 -14.15 20.97
C ARG A 88 12.50 -13.27 21.40
N LEU A 89 12.29 -11.95 21.45
CA LEU A 89 13.31 -10.99 21.92
C LEU A 89 13.58 -11.14 23.43
N ALA A 90 12.56 -11.40 24.24
CA ALA A 90 12.71 -11.65 25.67
C ALA A 90 13.53 -12.93 25.92
N ASN A 91 13.22 -14.02 25.21
CA ASN A 91 13.98 -15.28 25.28
C ASN A 91 15.43 -15.07 24.83
N ARG A 92 15.67 -14.28 23.77
CA ARG A 92 17.01 -13.94 23.30
C ARG A 92 17.83 -13.19 24.36
N ALA A 93 17.18 -12.31 25.09
CA ALA A 93 17.81 -11.52 26.16
C ALA A 93 17.79 -12.22 27.54
N ASN A 94 17.24 -13.45 27.63
CA ASN A 94 17.01 -14.15 28.92
C ASN A 94 16.18 -13.33 29.93
N ILE A 95 15.26 -12.50 29.45
CA ILE A 95 14.32 -11.74 30.27
C ILE A 95 13.09 -12.60 30.50
N PRO A 96 12.76 -12.98 31.75
CA PRO A 96 11.55 -13.73 32.02
C PRO A 96 10.33 -12.87 31.73
N LEU A 97 9.49 -13.28 30.78
CA LEU A 97 8.19 -12.66 30.60
C LEU A 97 7.28 -13.14 31.73
N PRO A 98 6.61 -12.23 32.46
CA PRO A 98 5.50 -12.63 33.30
C PRO A 98 4.50 -13.36 32.43
N GLU A 99 3.89 -14.45 32.94
CA GLU A 99 2.74 -15.06 32.22
C GLU A 99 1.82 -13.94 31.78
N ALA A 100 1.68 -13.76 30.46
CA ALA A 100 1.04 -12.60 29.87
C ALA A 100 -0.39 -12.50 30.47
N LYS A 101 -0.55 -11.66 31.47
CA LYS A 101 -1.86 -11.24 31.94
C LYS A 101 -2.42 -10.31 30.86
N LEU A 102 -2.80 -10.92 29.73
CA LEU A 102 -3.59 -10.25 28.71
C LEU A 102 -4.71 -9.49 29.43
N SER A 103 -4.83 -8.20 29.18
CA SER A 103 -6.00 -7.49 29.74
C SER A 103 -7.25 -8.31 29.37
N PRO A 104 -8.25 -8.42 30.21
CA PRO A 104 -9.45 -9.20 29.91
C PRO A 104 -10.05 -8.86 28.54
N GLN A 105 -9.95 -7.61 28.12
CA GLN A 105 -10.43 -7.13 26.83
C GLN A 105 -9.62 -7.67 25.63
N VAL A 106 -8.30 -7.73 25.77
CA VAL A 106 -7.43 -8.26 24.71
C VAL A 106 -7.58 -9.76 24.60
N ARG A 107 -7.63 -10.46 25.74
CA ARG A 107 -7.89 -11.90 25.76
C ARG A 107 -9.23 -12.23 25.10
N ALA A 108 -10.28 -11.47 25.42
CA ALA A 108 -11.57 -11.62 24.80
C ALA A 108 -11.53 -11.37 23.29
N ARG A 109 -10.73 -10.39 22.82
CA ARG A 109 -10.57 -10.09 21.39
C ARG A 109 -9.82 -11.21 20.65
N GLU A 110 -8.74 -11.74 21.22
CA GLU A 110 -8.01 -12.85 20.62
C GLU A 110 -8.83 -14.14 20.61
N GLU A 111 -9.52 -14.45 21.71
CA GLU A 111 -10.46 -15.59 21.75
C GLU A 111 -11.58 -15.42 20.73
N ARG A 112 -12.12 -14.20 20.58
CA ARG A 112 -13.12 -13.89 19.55
C ARG A 112 -12.57 -14.13 18.16
N ARG A 113 -11.38 -13.61 17.88
CA ARG A 113 -10.71 -13.77 16.58
C ARG A 113 -10.44 -15.25 16.26
N LYS A 114 -10.02 -16.03 17.24
CA LYS A 114 -9.83 -17.47 17.09
C LYS A 114 -11.15 -18.16 16.73
N LYS A 115 -12.24 -17.86 17.44
CA LYS A 115 -13.58 -18.38 17.15
C LYS A 115 -14.05 -18.02 15.73
N LEU A 116 -13.73 -16.79 15.25
CA LEU A 116 -14.06 -16.38 13.89
C LEU A 116 -13.33 -17.23 12.83
N TYR A 117 -12.01 -17.48 13.00
CA TYR A 117 -11.27 -18.36 12.09
C TYR A 117 -11.80 -19.79 12.10
N GLU A 118 -12.07 -20.34 13.29
CA GLU A 118 -12.61 -21.70 13.44
C GLU A 118 -13.98 -21.83 12.76
N ALA A 119 -14.87 -20.88 12.96
CA ALA A 119 -16.20 -20.87 12.34
C ALA A 119 -16.10 -20.70 10.80
N CYS A 120 -15.16 -19.88 10.32
CA CYS A 120 -14.95 -19.66 8.90
C CYS A 120 -14.40 -20.93 8.21
N ASP A 121 -13.47 -21.63 8.87
CA ASP A 121 -12.95 -22.93 8.39
C ASP A 121 -14.04 -24.03 8.38
N LEU A 122 -14.85 -24.08 9.43
CA LEU A 122 -16.02 -24.97 9.48
C LEU A 122 -17.02 -24.69 8.36
N ALA A 123 -17.23 -23.41 8.01
CA ALA A 123 -18.10 -23.02 6.89
C ALA A 123 -17.53 -23.49 5.55
N ALA A 124 -16.21 -23.36 5.34
CA ALA A 124 -15.56 -23.89 4.15
C ALA A 124 -15.74 -25.41 4.05
N ASN A 125 -15.55 -26.14 5.15
CA ASN A 125 -15.79 -27.60 5.19
C ASN A 125 -17.26 -27.95 4.95
N PHE A 126 -18.19 -27.17 5.49
CA PHE A 126 -19.62 -27.36 5.24
C PHE A 126 -19.95 -27.22 3.76
N PHE A 127 -19.55 -26.12 3.12
CA PHE A 127 -19.81 -25.92 1.70
C PHE A 127 -19.11 -26.95 0.81
N HIS A 128 -17.88 -27.32 1.15
CA HIS A 128 -17.12 -28.34 0.41
C HIS A 128 -17.79 -29.73 0.50
N ASN A 129 -18.23 -30.12 1.70
CA ASN A 129 -18.99 -31.35 1.88
C ASN A 129 -20.35 -31.29 1.16
N CYS A 130 -21.03 -30.15 1.17
CA CYS A 130 -22.26 -29.99 0.40
C CYS A 130 -22.03 -30.22 -1.09
N LEU A 131 -20.91 -29.72 -1.64
CA LEU A 131 -20.55 -29.92 -3.06
C LEU A 131 -20.30 -31.40 -3.38
N LEU A 132 -19.49 -32.10 -2.56
CA LEU A 132 -18.96 -33.42 -2.91
C LEU A 132 -19.80 -34.57 -2.40
N LYS A 133 -20.49 -34.42 -1.26
CA LYS A 133 -21.10 -35.55 -0.53
C LYS A 133 -22.62 -35.49 -0.44
N THR A 134 -23.25 -34.47 -1.02
CA THR A 134 -24.71 -34.35 -0.93
C THR A 134 -25.37 -34.20 -2.30
N SER A 135 -26.64 -34.53 -2.40
CA SER A 135 -27.45 -34.29 -3.60
C SER A 135 -27.60 -32.82 -3.95
N TYR A 136 -27.49 -31.92 -2.95
CA TYR A 136 -27.57 -30.44 -3.16
C TYR A 136 -26.43 -29.94 -4.03
N GLY A 137 -25.22 -30.50 -3.89
CA GLY A 137 -24.04 -30.07 -4.60
C GLY A 137 -23.92 -30.55 -6.03
N LYS A 138 -24.77 -31.49 -6.47
CA LYS A 138 -24.65 -32.14 -7.79
C LYS A 138 -24.59 -31.12 -8.93
N ALA A 139 -25.51 -30.15 -8.95
CA ALA A 139 -25.53 -29.11 -9.98
C ALA A 139 -24.26 -28.22 -9.96
N GLY A 140 -23.78 -27.89 -8.75
CA GLY A 140 -22.54 -27.14 -8.57
C GLY A 140 -21.31 -27.91 -9.07
N LEU A 141 -21.24 -29.21 -8.77
CA LEU A 141 -20.16 -30.07 -9.23
C LEU A 141 -20.17 -30.24 -10.76
N GLU A 142 -21.34 -30.47 -11.34
CA GLU A 142 -21.52 -30.54 -12.80
C GLU A 142 -21.10 -29.22 -13.48
N TYR A 143 -21.47 -28.08 -12.88
CA TYR A 143 -21.06 -26.77 -13.35
C TYR A 143 -19.53 -26.64 -13.37
N LEU A 144 -18.83 -26.99 -12.26
CA LEU A 144 -17.37 -26.92 -12.18
C LEU A 144 -16.69 -27.87 -13.17
N LYS A 145 -17.22 -29.08 -13.33
CA LYS A 145 -16.74 -30.06 -14.31
C LYS A 145 -16.93 -29.57 -15.76
N LYS A 146 -18.08 -28.97 -16.06
CA LYS A 146 -18.34 -28.33 -17.37
C LYS A 146 -17.37 -27.18 -17.66
N ARG A 147 -16.91 -26.49 -16.60
CA ARG A 147 -15.84 -25.48 -16.68
C ARG A 147 -14.43 -26.09 -16.84
N GLY A 148 -14.31 -27.44 -16.88
CA GLY A 148 -13.06 -28.15 -17.12
C GLY A 148 -12.17 -28.29 -15.90
N LEU A 149 -12.68 -28.08 -14.67
CA LEU A 149 -11.91 -28.23 -13.45
C LEU A 149 -11.73 -29.70 -13.08
N THR A 150 -10.52 -30.09 -12.67
CA THR A 150 -10.19 -31.41 -12.16
C THR A 150 -10.62 -31.54 -10.70
N ASP A 151 -10.76 -32.80 -10.23
CA ASP A 151 -11.06 -33.07 -8.82
C ASP A 151 -9.94 -32.53 -7.92
N GLU A 152 -8.69 -32.69 -8.34
CA GLU A 152 -7.54 -32.13 -7.64
C GLU A 152 -7.64 -30.61 -7.46
N THR A 153 -8.07 -29.88 -8.48
CA THR A 153 -8.27 -28.42 -8.39
C THR A 153 -9.42 -28.06 -7.45
N ILE A 154 -10.53 -28.81 -7.51
CA ILE A 154 -11.69 -28.61 -6.62
C ILE A 154 -11.26 -28.80 -5.16
N GLU A 155 -10.50 -29.84 -4.86
CA GLU A 155 -9.93 -30.10 -3.53
C GLU A 155 -8.92 -29.02 -3.12
N LYS A 156 -7.94 -28.72 -3.98
CA LYS A 156 -6.87 -27.72 -3.72
C LYS A 156 -7.43 -26.35 -3.34
N PHE A 157 -8.50 -25.93 -3.99
CA PHE A 157 -9.17 -24.65 -3.72
C PHE A 157 -10.30 -24.79 -2.70
N ARG A 158 -10.57 -26.01 -2.18
CA ARG A 158 -11.69 -26.31 -1.27
C ARG A 158 -13.02 -25.74 -1.78
N LEU A 159 -13.25 -25.85 -3.10
CA LEU A 159 -14.47 -25.33 -3.71
C LEU A 159 -15.70 -25.99 -3.08
N GLY A 160 -16.76 -25.22 -2.92
CA GLY A 160 -17.95 -25.65 -2.20
C GLY A 160 -19.25 -25.32 -2.92
N PHE A 161 -20.36 -25.67 -2.29
CA PHE A 161 -21.69 -25.31 -2.72
C PHE A 161 -22.54 -24.89 -1.53
N ALA A 162 -23.13 -23.71 -1.61
CA ALA A 162 -24.14 -23.25 -0.68
C ALA A 162 -25.50 -23.80 -1.12
N PRO A 163 -26.12 -24.70 -0.34
CA PRO A 163 -27.39 -25.31 -0.71
C PRO A 163 -28.50 -24.28 -0.94
N ASP A 164 -29.47 -24.63 -1.76
CA ASP A 164 -30.70 -23.87 -1.85
C ASP A 164 -31.51 -24.08 -0.57
N GLY A 165 -31.83 -22.99 0.09
CA GLY A 165 -32.55 -22.96 1.36
C GLY A 165 -32.17 -21.77 2.21
N TRP A 166 -33.09 -21.35 3.08
CA TRP A 166 -32.96 -20.10 3.83
C TRP A 166 -32.07 -20.23 5.09
N ASP A 167 -31.89 -21.43 5.65
CA ASP A 167 -31.32 -21.63 6.98
C ASP A 167 -30.49 -22.93 7.11
N ARG A 168 -29.98 -23.46 6.02
CA ARG A 168 -29.25 -24.73 6.00
C ARG A 168 -27.95 -24.67 6.79
N LEU A 169 -27.13 -23.67 6.51
CA LEU A 169 -25.89 -23.43 7.25
C LEU A 169 -26.22 -23.04 8.69
N TYR A 170 -27.14 -22.11 8.89
CA TYR A 170 -27.52 -21.63 10.21
C TYR A 170 -27.93 -22.78 11.15
N LYS A 171 -28.83 -23.67 10.72
CA LYS A 171 -29.24 -24.84 11.51
C LYS A 171 -28.06 -25.77 11.82
N ALA A 172 -27.26 -26.14 10.83
CA ALA A 172 -26.10 -27.01 11.01
C ALA A 172 -25.07 -26.45 12.00
N PHE A 173 -24.90 -25.10 12.06
CA PHE A 173 -23.98 -24.46 12.97
C PHE A 173 -24.55 -24.28 14.36
N ARG A 174 -25.86 -24.03 14.48
CA ARG A 174 -26.54 -24.00 15.77
C ARG A 174 -26.50 -25.34 16.48
N GLU A 175 -26.71 -26.44 15.75
CA GLU A 175 -26.59 -27.80 16.28
C GLU A 175 -25.18 -28.13 16.81
N ARG A 176 -24.15 -27.47 16.26
CA ARG A 176 -22.75 -27.59 16.72
C ARG A 176 -22.38 -26.59 17.82
N GLY A 177 -23.33 -25.82 18.32
CA GLY A 177 -23.09 -24.87 19.40
C GLY A 177 -22.37 -23.58 18.98
N ILE A 178 -22.29 -23.27 17.68
CA ILE A 178 -21.67 -22.02 17.21
C ILE A 178 -22.61 -20.86 17.52
N GLU A 179 -22.07 -19.83 18.16
CA GLU A 179 -22.81 -18.62 18.54
C GLU A 179 -23.33 -17.88 17.30
N GLU A 180 -24.59 -17.45 17.31
CA GLU A 180 -25.20 -16.66 16.23
C GLU A 180 -24.42 -15.36 15.97
N SER A 181 -23.88 -14.74 17.03
CA SER A 181 -23.06 -13.54 16.94
C SER A 181 -21.80 -13.72 16.09
N ILE A 182 -21.20 -14.90 16.08
CA ILE A 182 -20.05 -15.27 15.23
C ILE A 182 -20.49 -15.32 13.77
N LEU A 183 -21.61 -15.96 13.49
CA LEU A 183 -22.11 -16.13 12.12
C LEU A 183 -22.55 -14.79 11.50
N LEU A 184 -23.12 -13.89 12.30
CA LEU A 184 -23.49 -12.54 11.89
C LEU A 184 -22.25 -11.70 11.59
N GLU A 185 -21.22 -11.75 12.44
CA GLU A 185 -19.97 -11.01 12.26
C GLU A 185 -19.20 -11.47 11.00
N LEU A 186 -19.19 -12.78 10.72
CA LEU A 186 -18.64 -13.35 9.50
C LEU A 186 -19.51 -13.13 8.27
N ASN A 187 -20.69 -12.54 8.42
CA ASN A 187 -21.68 -12.40 7.37
C ASN A 187 -22.04 -13.73 6.68
N LEU A 188 -22.00 -14.82 7.42
CA LEU A 188 -22.50 -16.13 6.94
C LEU A 188 -24.02 -16.21 7.00
N ILE A 189 -24.61 -15.44 7.93
CA ILE A 189 -26.06 -15.26 8.05
C ILE A 189 -26.41 -13.77 8.14
N ARG A 190 -27.66 -13.46 7.87
CA ARG A 190 -28.26 -12.13 8.08
C ARG A 190 -29.60 -12.26 8.80
N LYS A 191 -30.12 -11.15 9.30
CA LYS A 191 -31.48 -11.08 9.86
C LYS A 191 -32.38 -10.28 8.93
N ASN A 192 -33.61 -10.75 8.77
CA ASN A 192 -34.69 -10.00 8.12
C ASN A 192 -35.30 -8.97 9.08
N ASP A 193 -36.23 -8.16 8.59
CA ASP A 193 -36.92 -7.13 9.38
C ASP A 193 -37.71 -7.70 10.59
N LYS A 194 -38.03 -8.99 10.57
CA LYS A 194 -38.67 -9.72 11.66
C LYS A 194 -37.67 -10.33 12.64
N GLY A 195 -36.38 -10.08 12.48
CA GLY A 195 -35.31 -10.62 13.33
C GLY A 195 -34.96 -12.08 13.09
N GLN A 196 -35.52 -12.72 12.06
CA GLN A 196 -35.23 -14.13 11.74
C GLN A 196 -33.92 -14.22 10.98
N ALA A 197 -33.03 -15.11 11.42
CA ALA A 197 -31.76 -15.38 10.78
C ALA A 197 -31.95 -16.21 9.51
N TYR A 198 -31.16 -15.89 8.47
CA TYR A 198 -31.13 -16.61 7.22
C TYR A 198 -29.71 -16.64 6.63
N ASP A 199 -29.40 -17.68 5.84
CA ASP A 199 -28.11 -17.89 5.22
C ASP A 199 -27.83 -16.79 4.17
N PHE A 200 -26.65 -16.17 4.24
CA PHE A 200 -26.25 -15.14 3.29
C PHE A 200 -25.99 -15.70 1.89
N PHE A 201 -25.30 -16.84 1.81
CA PHE A 201 -25.05 -17.55 0.57
C PHE A 201 -26.07 -18.66 0.36
N ARG A 202 -26.73 -18.68 -0.77
CA ARG A 202 -27.75 -19.66 -1.15
C ARG A 202 -27.66 -19.94 -2.64
N ASN A 203 -27.80 -21.21 -3.03
CA ASN A 203 -27.75 -21.71 -4.40
C ASN A 203 -26.55 -21.15 -5.20
N ARG A 204 -25.34 -21.25 -4.61
CA ARG A 204 -24.11 -20.70 -5.20
C ARG A 204 -22.96 -21.67 -5.10
N VAL A 205 -22.13 -21.70 -6.15
CA VAL A 205 -20.78 -22.28 -6.06
C VAL A 205 -19.93 -21.36 -5.18
N MET A 206 -19.23 -21.95 -4.20
CA MET A 206 -18.50 -21.23 -3.17
C MET A 206 -16.99 -21.30 -3.39
N PHE A 207 -16.35 -20.14 -3.24
CA PHE A 207 -14.91 -19.94 -3.33
C PHE A 207 -14.40 -19.45 -1.98
N PRO A 208 -13.76 -20.32 -1.15
CA PRO A 208 -13.15 -19.86 0.08
C PRO A 208 -12.01 -18.88 -0.21
N ILE A 209 -11.99 -17.77 0.52
CA ILE A 209 -10.94 -16.76 0.44
C ILE A 209 -9.99 -17.02 1.62
N MET A 210 -8.69 -17.16 1.32
CA MET A 210 -7.68 -17.45 2.32
C MET A 210 -6.73 -16.26 2.49
N ASP A 211 -6.28 -16.08 3.73
CA ASP A 211 -5.18 -15.13 4.01
C ASP A 211 -3.82 -15.72 3.61
N GLY A 212 -2.74 -14.94 3.71
CA GLY A 212 -1.39 -15.38 3.37
C GLY A 212 -0.86 -16.57 4.18
N LYS A 213 -1.54 -16.95 5.28
CA LYS A 213 -1.25 -18.13 6.11
C LYS A 213 -2.12 -19.34 5.74
N GLY A 214 -2.96 -19.23 4.73
CA GLY A 214 -3.87 -20.29 4.28
C GLY A 214 -5.11 -20.49 5.17
N ARG A 215 -5.44 -19.53 6.06
CA ARG A 215 -6.65 -19.57 6.88
C ARG A 215 -7.82 -18.98 6.11
N VAL A 216 -8.99 -19.61 6.19
CA VAL A 216 -10.20 -19.08 5.54
C VAL A 216 -10.67 -17.84 6.29
N VAL A 217 -10.90 -16.74 5.57
CA VAL A 217 -11.30 -15.46 6.12
C VAL A 217 -12.62 -14.94 5.56
N GLY A 218 -13.07 -15.49 4.44
CA GLY A 218 -14.31 -15.10 3.79
C GLY A 218 -14.64 -16.01 2.60
N PHE A 219 -15.64 -15.63 1.83
CA PHE A 219 -16.13 -16.42 0.72
C PHE A 219 -16.56 -15.52 -0.45
N GLY A 220 -16.33 -16.02 -1.66
CA GLY A 220 -17.06 -15.62 -2.86
C GLY A 220 -18.13 -16.65 -3.19
N GLY A 221 -19.27 -16.23 -3.73
CA GLY A 221 -20.34 -17.14 -4.16
C GLY A 221 -20.83 -16.75 -5.56
N ARG A 222 -20.81 -17.69 -6.51
CA ARG A 222 -21.29 -17.49 -7.88
C ARG A 222 -22.57 -18.24 -8.14
N VAL A 223 -23.57 -17.57 -8.72
CA VAL A 223 -24.76 -18.26 -9.24
C VAL A 223 -24.43 -19.10 -10.48
N MET A 224 -25.22 -20.13 -10.72
CA MET A 224 -25.07 -21.02 -11.89
C MET A 224 -26.01 -20.64 -13.02
N ASP A 225 -26.98 -19.78 -12.74
CA ASP A 225 -27.99 -19.25 -13.64
C ASP A 225 -27.76 -17.74 -13.90
N ASP A 226 -28.72 -17.08 -14.53
CA ASP A 226 -28.66 -15.65 -14.85
C ASP A 226 -29.14 -14.74 -13.70
N SER A 227 -29.28 -15.29 -12.48
CA SER A 227 -29.70 -14.48 -11.33
C SER A 227 -28.61 -13.48 -10.92
N THR A 228 -29.05 -12.34 -10.38
CA THR A 228 -28.17 -11.25 -9.96
C THR A 228 -28.10 -11.13 -8.43
N PRO A 229 -26.95 -10.75 -7.88
CA PRO A 229 -25.66 -10.51 -8.54
C PRO A 229 -24.96 -11.83 -8.93
N LYS A 230 -24.29 -11.84 -10.09
CA LYS A 230 -23.54 -12.99 -10.59
C LYS A 230 -22.52 -13.50 -9.57
N TYR A 231 -21.76 -12.61 -8.96
CA TYR A 231 -20.87 -12.88 -7.85
C TYR A 231 -21.33 -12.11 -6.60
N LEU A 232 -21.26 -12.78 -5.46
CA LEU A 232 -21.53 -12.23 -4.15
C LEU A 232 -20.33 -12.53 -3.23
N ASN A 233 -19.69 -11.50 -2.69
CA ASN A 233 -18.54 -11.65 -1.81
C ASN A 233 -18.94 -11.36 -0.36
N SER A 234 -18.27 -12.04 0.60
CA SER A 234 -18.37 -11.67 2.01
C SER A 234 -18.12 -10.16 2.18
N PRO A 235 -18.94 -9.46 2.96
CA PRO A 235 -18.59 -8.13 3.45
C PRO A 235 -17.34 -8.19 4.33
N GLU A 236 -16.69 -7.04 4.52
CA GLU A 236 -15.54 -6.92 5.41
C GLU A 236 -15.91 -7.20 6.87
N CYS A 237 -14.96 -7.77 7.62
CA CYS A 237 -15.14 -8.06 9.04
C CYS A 237 -13.77 -8.05 9.75
N GLN A 238 -13.74 -8.34 11.05
CA GLN A 238 -12.52 -8.31 11.85
C GLN A 238 -11.36 -9.16 11.29
N ILE A 239 -11.64 -10.22 10.54
CA ILE A 239 -10.62 -11.11 9.93
C ILE A 239 -10.51 -10.99 8.41
N PHE A 240 -11.31 -10.14 7.76
CA PHE A 240 -11.36 -10.01 6.32
C PHE A 240 -11.45 -8.55 5.85
N GLU A 241 -10.39 -8.06 5.24
CA GLU A 241 -10.31 -6.76 4.55
C GLU A 241 -9.92 -7.02 3.09
N LYS A 242 -10.82 -6.74 2.15
CA LYS A 242 -10.63 -7.04 0.71
C LYS A 242 -9.38 -6.40 0.12
N GLY A 243 -9.12 -5.15 0.50
CA GLY A 243 -7.98 -4.38 0.02
C GLY A 243 -6.61 -4.91 0.47
N LYS A 244 -6.58 -5.87 1.40
CA LYS A 244 -5.35 -6.45 1.96
C LYS A 244 -5.18 -7.93 1.63
N ILE A 245 -6.04 -8.50 0.79
CA ILE A 245 -6.02 -9.93 0.46
C ILE A 245 -6.10 -10.12 -1.06
N LEU A 246 -5.16 -10.88 -1.60
CA LEU A 246 -5.21 -11.37 -2.97
C LEU A 246 -5.70 -12.82 -2.97
N PHE A 247 -6.72 -13.10 -3.79
CA PHE A 247 -7.24 -14.47 -3.94
C PHE A 247 -6.16 -15.42 -4.46
N ALA A 248 -6.05 -16.58 -3.85
CA ALA A 248 -5.08 -17.63 -4.13
C ALA A 248 -3.60 -17.25 -3.89
N PHE A 249 -3.30 -16.17 -3.19
CA PHE A 249 -1.91 -15.82 -2.88
C PHE A 249 -1.22 -16.92 -2.05
N ASP A 250 -1.94 -17.55 -1.11
CA ASP A 250 -1.47 -18.68 -0.32
C ASP A 250 -1.01 -19.88 -1.16
N LYS A 251 -1.53 -20.02 -2.38
CA LYS A 251 -1.20 -21.07 -3.34
C LYS A 251 -0.19 -20.63 -4.39
N ALA A 252 -0.16 -19.35 -4.69
CA ALA A 252 0.65 -18.77 -5.75
C ALA A 252 2.02 -18.30 -5.27
N TYR A 253 2.18 -17.98 -3.96
CA TYR A 253 3.35 -17.27 -3.44
C TYR A 253 4.68 -17.97 -3.79
N LYS A 254 4.70 -19.31 -3.78
CA LYS A 254 5.90 -20.10 -4.09
C LYS A 254 6.29 -19.92 -5.57
N SER A 255 5.33 -20.07 -6.48
CA SER A 255 5.56 -19.89 -7.92
C SER A 255 5.90 -18.44 -8.25
N ILE A 256 5.23 -17.47 -7.63
CA ILE A 256 5.55 -16.04 -7.77
C ILE A 256 7.01 -15.78 -7.38
N ARG A 257 7.46 -16.32 -6.25
CA ARG A 257 8.82 -16.18 -5.74
C ARG A 257 9.86 -16.86 -6.65
N GLU A 258 9.55 -18.05 -7.17
CA GLU A 258 10.43 -18.81 -8.07
C GLU A 258 10.53 -18.15 -9.45
N GLU A 259 9.41 -17.71 -10.02
CA GLU A 259 9.35 -17.07 -11.34
C GLU A 259 9.65 -15.56 -11.27
N LYS A 260 9.72 -14.96 -10.06
CA LYS A 260 9.86 -13.51 -9.82
C LYS A 260 8.79 -12.67 -10.53
N GLN A 261 7.67 -13.28 -10.86
CA GLN A 261 6.60 -12.70 -11.64
C GLN A 261 5.24 -13.06 -11.02
N ALA A 262 4.36 -12.08 -10.89
CA ALA A 262 2.96 -12.27 -10.53
C ALA A 262 2.05 -11.89 -11.70
N ILE A 263 1.04 -12.70 -11.97
CA ILE A 263 -0.02 -12.41 -12.94
C ILE A 263 -1.27 -12.03 -12.17
N LEU A 264 -1.74 -10.81 -12.34
CA LEU A 264 -2.91 -10.26 -11.67
C LEU A 264 -4.10 -10.27 -12.62
N VAL A 265 -5.16 -10.99 -12.23
CA VAL A 265 -6.43 -11.09 -12.95
C VAL A 265 -7.59 -10.55 -12.10
N GLU A 266 -8.81 -10.51 -12.63
CA GLU A 266 -9.97 -9.92 -11.92
C GLU A 266 -10.73 -10.93 -11.07
N GLY A 267 -10.94 -12.14 -11.57
CA GLY A 267 -11.93 -13.07 -11.06
C GLY A 267 -11.40 -14.35 -10.46
N TYR A 268 -12.27 -15.02 -9.69
CA TYR A 268 -11.98 -16.33 -9.10
C TYR A 268 -11.70 -17.38 -10.17
N MET A 269 -12.51 -17.41 -11.24
CA MET A 269 -12.40 -18.42 -12.27
C MET A 269 -11.14 -18.26 -13.10
N ASP A 270 -10.70 -17.04 -13.36
CA ASP A 270 -9.45 -16.78 -14.08
C ASP A 270 -8.26 -17.39 -13.36
N VAL A 271 -8.18 -17.17 -12.04
CA VAL A 271 -7.14 -17.77 -11.20
C VAL A 271 -7.25 -19.29 -11.20
N ILE A 272 -8.44 -19.82 -10.90
CA ILE A 272 -8.63 -21.27 -10.72
C ILE A 272 -8.36 -22.01 -12.02
N SER A 273 -8.81 -21.50 -13.16
CA SER A 273 -8.57 -22.08 -14.49
C SER A 273 -7.10 -22.04 -14.87
N ALA A 274 -6.39 -20.94 -14.57
CA ALA A 274 -4.95 -20.86 -14.80
C ALA A 274 -4.20 -21.89 -13.95
N HIS A 275 -4.48 -21.96 -12.65
CA HIS A 275 -3.89 -22.96 -11.75
C HIS A 275 -4.20 -24.39 -12.18
N ASN A 276 -5.43 -24.67 -12.62
CA ASN A 276 -5.85 -25.98 -13.13
C ASN A 276 -5.06 -26.44 -14.37
N LYS A 277 -4.50 -25.48 -15.13
CA LYS A 277 -3.66 -25.72 -16.31
C LYS A 277 -2.16 -25.50 -16.06
N GLY A 278 -1.74 -25.44 -14.78
CA GLY A 278 -0.34 -25.39 -14.39
C GLY A 278 0.31 -23.98 -14.47
N VAL A 279 -0.49 -22.91 -14.56
CA VAL A 279 0.00 -21.53 -14.42
C VAL A 279 -0.35 -21.05 -13.02
N THR A 280 0.61 -21.19 -12.09
CA THR A 280 0.33 -21.11 -10.66
C THR A 280 0.79 -19.82 -9.99
N ASN A 281 1.40 -18.89 -10.74
CA ASN A 281 1.79 -17.55 -10.30
C ASN A 281 0.67 -16.51 -10.53
N VAL A 282 -0.60 -16.94 -10.63
CA VAL A 282 -1.78 -16.11 -10.89
C VAL A 282 -2.55 -15.85 -9.60
N VAL A 283 -2.92 -14.57 -9.37
CA VAL A 283 -3.72 -14.09 -8.22
C VAL A 283 -4.79 -13.12 -8.69
N ALA A 284 -5.83 -12.87 -7.89
CA ALA A 284 -6.87 -11.90 -8.24
C ALA A 284 -7.17 -10.94 -7.09
N SER A 285 -7.60 -9.72 -7.46
CA SER A 285 -8.29 -8.79 -6.57
C SER A 285 -9.76 -9.21 -6.41
N LEU A 286 -10.30 -9.10 -5.18
CA LEU A 286 -11.60 -9.68 -4.80
C LEU A 286 -12.82 -8.82 -5.21
N GLY A 287 -12.91 -8.40 -6.47
CA GLY A 287 -13.96 -7.50 -6.94
C GLY A 287 -13.80 -6.07 -6.41
N THR A 288 -12.58 -5.72 -6.02
CA THR A 288 -12.13 -4.37 -5.68
C THR A 288 -11.03 -3.95 -6.64
N ALA A 289 -10.83 -2.65 -6.81
CA ALA A 289 -9.66 -2.16 -7.53
C ALA A 289 -8.37 -2.63 -6.82
N TYR A 290 -7.29 -2.76 -7.58
CA TYR A 290 -5.95 -2.97 -7.02
C TYR A 290 -5.62 -1.88 -5.99
N THR A 291 -4.95 -2.26 -4.89
CA THR A 291 -4.60 -1.35 -3.80
C THR A 291 -3.09 -1.30 -3.56
N LYS A 292 -2.62 -0.30 -2.83
CA LYS A 292 -1.22 -0.24 -2.38
C LYS A 292 -0.84 -1.43 -1.50
N ASP A 293 -1.77 -1.92 -0.66
CA ASP A 293 -1.52 -3.10 0.19
C ASP A 293 -1.33 -4.37 -0.64
N HIS A 294 -2.08 -4.54 -1.74
CA HIS A 294 -1.84 -5.61 -2.71
C HIS A 294 -0.42 -5.51 -3.30
N GLY A 295 0.03 -4.28 -3.62
CA GLY A 295 1.39 -4.01 -4.06
C GLY A 295 2.43 -4.47 -3.03
N HIS A 296 2.29 -4.09 -1.79
CA HIS A 296 3.20 -4.48 -0.71
C HIS A 296 3.28 -6.00 -0.50
N ILE A 297 2.17 -6.72 -0.69
CA ILE A 297 2.16 -8.20 -0.62
C ILE A 297 3.04 -8.78 -1.75
N LEU A 298 2.88 -8.28 -2.97
CA LEU A 298 3.60 -8.79 -4.15
C LEU A 298 5.07 -8.36 -4.18
N MET A 299 5.42 -7.13 -3.76
CA MET A 299 6.80 -6.61 -3.75
C MET A 299 7.79 -7.50 -2.99
N ARG A 300 7.30 -8.23 -2.00
CA ARG A 300 8.11 -9.17 -1.21
C ARG A 300 8.51 -10.42 -2.01
N GLN A 301 7.81 -10.74 -3.10
CA GLN A 301 7.94 -12.02 -3.79
C GLN A 301 8.25 -11.89 -5.29
N ALA A 302 7.87 -10.78 -5.93
CA ALA A 302 7.96 -10.58 -7.38
C ALA A 302 8.73 -9.31 -7.74
N ASP A 303 9.42 -9.35 -8.87
CA ASP A 303 10.07 -8.18 -9.49
C ASP A 303 9.20 -7.64 -10.64
N GLU A 304 8.28 -8.46 -11.17
CA GLU A 304 7.43 -8.14 -12.29
C GLU A 304 5.95 -8.45 -12.00
N ILE A 305 5.06 -7.54 -12.41
CA ILE A 305 3.61 -7.73 -12.39
C ILE A 305 3.08 -7.68 -13.82
N ILE A 306 2.32 -8.72 -14.20
CA ILE A 306 1.55 -8.76 -15.43
C ILE A 306 0.09 -8.50 -15.09
N LEU A 307 -0.48 -7.41 -15.62
CA LEU A 307 -1.91 -7.13 -15.51
C LEU A 307 -2.64 -7.84 -16.65
N ALA A 308 -3.44 -8.85 -16.34
CA ALA A 308 -4.22 -9.64 -17.30
C ALA A 308 -5.71 -9.51 -16.97
N TYR A 309 -6.25 -8.31 -17.16
CA TYR A 309 -7.64 -7.98 -16.87
C TYR A 309 -8.55 -8.22 -18.09
N ASP A 310 -9.85 -8.27 -17.83
CA ASP A 310 -10.85 -8.43 -18.87
C ASP A 310 -10.81 -7.26 -19.86
N MET A 311 -11.08 -7.52 -21.14
CA MET A 311 -11.06 -6.48 -22.18
C MET A 311 -12.40 -5.75 -22.32
N ASP A 312 -13.29 -5.87 -21.32
CA ASP A 312 -14.50 -5.06 -21.26
C ASP A 312 -14.25 -3.65 -20.69
N GLY A 313 -15.29 -2.82 -20.67
CA GLY A 313 -15.16 -1.43 -20.22
C GLY A 313 -14.74 -1.31 -18.74
N ALA A 314 -15.17 -2.25 -17.88
CA ALA A 314 -14.84 -2.26 -16.47
C ALA A 314 -13.40 -2.73 -16.24
N GLY A 315 -12.98 -3.79 -16.93
CA GLY A 315 -11.62 -4.33 -16.84
C GLY A 315 -10.57 -3.35 -17.38
N ARG A 316 -10.84 -2.66 -18.50
CA ARG A 316 -9.95 -1.59 -18.99
C ARG A 316 -9.78 -0.45 -17.98
N GLN A 317 -10.85 -0.06 -17.29
CA GLN A 317 -10.74 0.95 -16.21
C GLN A 317 -9.97 0.42 -14.99
N ALA A 318 -10.15 -0.85 -14.65
CA ALA A 318 -9.40 -1.50 -13.57
C ALA A 318 -7.90 -1.59 -13.91
N ALA A 319 -7.56 -1.95 -15.16
CA ALA A 319 -6.18 -1.95 -15.64
C ALA A 319 -5.54 -0.56 -15.58
N ALA A 320 -6.25 0.48 -16.05
CA ALA A 320 -5.74 1.86 -15.99
C ALA A 320 -5.45 2.32 -14.55
N ARG A 321 -6.34 2.03 -13.59
CA ARG A 321 -6.14 2.33 -12.17
C ARG A 321 -4.98 1.55 -11.56
N ALA A 322 -4.84 0.27 -11.91
CA ALA A 322 -3.71 -0.54 -11.43
C ALA A 322 -2.38 -0.02 -12.00
N ILE A 323 -2.34 0.38 -13.27
CA ILE A 323 -1.18 1.03 -13.91
C ILE A 323 -0.79 2.30 -13.15
N GLU A 324 -1.76 3.17 -12.84
CA GLU A 324 -1.51 4.41 -12.09
C GLU A 324 -0.89 4.13 -10.71
N LEU A 325 -1.43 3.18 -9.96
CA LEU A 325 -0.92 2.81 -8.64
C LEU A 325 0.46 2.14 -8.67
N LEU A 326 0.79 1.45 -9.76
CA LEU A 326 2.04 0.73 -9.94
C LEU A 326 3.13 1.58 -10.63
N GLN A 327 2.77 2.72 -11.20
CA GLN A 327 3.64 3.52 -12.08
C GLN A 327 4.96 3.95 -11.44
N ASN A 328 4.94 4.27 -10.14
CA ASN A 328 6.10 4.77 -9.39
C ASN A 328 6.56 3.77 -8.33
N THR A 329 6.34 2.50 -8.58
CA THR A 329 6.85 1.38 -7.77
C THR A 329 8.08 0.75 -8.46
N ASP A 330 8.84 -0.05 -7.71
CA ASP A 330 10.00 -0.78 -8.25
C ASP A 330 9.62 -1.98 -9.13
N PHE A 331 8.33 -2.21 -9.36
CA PHE A 331 7.88 -3.28 -10.23
C PHE A 331 8.14 -2.98 -11.70
N LYS A 332 8.61 -3.99 -12.42
CA LYS A 332 8.44 -4.03 -13.86
C LYS A 332 6.99 -4.39 -14.16
N VAL A 333 6.20 -3.43 -14.64
CA VAL A 333 4.79 -3.62 -14.98
C VAL A 333 4.64 -3.89 -16.46
N ARG A 334 3.89 -4.93 -16.81
CA ARG A 334 3.41 -5.18 -18.18
C ARG A 334 1.92 -5.45 -18.18
N VAL A 335 1.28 -5.20 -19.29
CA VAL A 335 -0.16 -5.39 -19.48
C VAL A 335 -0.39 -6.42 -20.59
N LEU A 336 -1.20 -7.40 -20.30
CA LEU A 336 -1.59 -8.43 -21.24
C LEU A 336 -2.93 -8.04 -21.86
N ALA A 337 -2.92 -7.66 -23.12
CA ALA A 337 -4.14 -7.51 -23.90
C ALA A 337 -4.62 -8.91 -24.33
N MET A 338 -5.77 -9.33 -23.83
CA MET A 338 -6.36 -10.62 -24.21
C MET A 338 -6.82 -10.60 -25.67
N PRO A 339 -6.46 -11.58 -26.50
CA PRO A 339 -6.90 -11.65 -27.87
C PRO A 339 -8.41 -11.90 -27.93
N ASP A 340 -9.05 -11.34 -28.96
CA ASP A 340 -10.48 -11.54 -29.29
C ASP A 340 -11.47 -11.09 -28.20
N GLY A 341 -11.06 -10.19 -27.29
CA GLY A 341 -11.91 -9.68 -26.20
C GLY A 341 -12.34 -10.74 -25.18
N LYS A 342 -11.62 -11.86 -25.10
CA LYS A 342 -11.87 -12.95 -24.16
C LYS A 342 -11.30 -12.62 -22.77
N ASP A 343 -11.86 -13.26 -21.74
CA ASP A 343 -11.27 -13.25 -20.40
C ASP A 343 -10.16 -14.32 -20.27
N PRO A 344 -9.30 -14.25 -19.24
CA PRO A 344 -8.25 -15.24 -19.00
C PRO A 344 -8.79 -16.67 -18.82
N ASP A 345 -9.95 -16.86 -18.17
CA ASP A 345 -10.61 -18.18 -17.98
C ASP A 345 -10.93 -18.81 -19.34
N ASP A 346 -11.60 -18.08 -20.22
CA ASP A 346 -11.97 -18.58 -21.55
C ASP A 346 -10.73 -18.89 -22.40
N TYR A 347 -9.72 -18.03 -22.37
CA TYR A 347 -8.49 -18.29 -23.11
C TYR A 347 -7.76 -19.54 -22.63
N VAL A 348 -7.55 -19.66 -21.33
CA VAL A 348 -6.85 -20.80 -20.72
C VAL A 348 -7.61 -22.12 -20.94
N ARG A 349 -8.93 -22.11 -20.88
CA ARG A 349 -9.74 -23.30 -21.14
C ARG A 349 -9.61 -23.79 -22.58
N ASN A 350 -9.58 -22.88 -23.52
CA ASN A 350 -9.61 -23.21 -24.94
C ASN A 350 -8.21 -23.52 -25.50
N HIS A 351 -7.14 -22.90 -24.98
CA HIS A 351 -5.79 -23.00 -25.55
C HIS A 351 -4.78 -23.66 -24.61
N GLY A 352 -5.13 -23.83 -23.32
CA GLY A 352 -4.27 -24.45 -22.30
C GLY A 352 -3.26 -23.50 -21.67
N GLY A 353 -2.61 -23.98 -20.60
CA GLY A 353 -1.69 -23.17 -19.80
C GLY A 353 -0.40 -22.78 -20.53
N LYS A 354 0.11 -23.65 -21.44
CA LYS A 354 1.31 -23.34 -22.23
C LYS A 354 1.08 -22.15 -23.15
N ALA A 355 -0.03 -22.14 -23.89
CA ALA A 355 -0.39 -21.03 -24.77
C ALA A 355 -0.62 -19.73 -23.98
N PHE A 356 -1.17 -19.83 -22.77
CA PHE A 356 -1.33 -18.67 -21.90
C PHE A 356 0.03 -18.12 -21.42
N LYS A 357 0.99 -18.96 -21.04
CA LYS A 357 2.36 -18.53 -20.71
C LYS A 357 3.05 -17.85 -21.91
N GLU A 358 2.93 -18.40 -23.11
CA GLU A 358 3.45 -17.79 -24.33
C GLU A 358 2.78 -16.42 -24.64
N LEU A 359 1.51 -16.27 -24.27
CA LEU A 359 0.80 -14.99 -24.39
C LEU A 359 1.28 -13.98 -23.35
N VAL A 360 1.53 -14.41 -22.13
CA VAL A 360 2.09 -13.58 -21.03
C VAL A 360 3.47 -13.01 -21.43
N GLU A 361 4.29 -13.77 -22.15
CA GLU A 361 5.59 -13.27 -22.67
C GLU A 361 5.42 -12.08 -23.64
N LYS A 362 4.28 -12.00 -24.32
CA LYS A 362 3.93 -10.92 -25.27
C LYS A 362 3.31 -9.69 -24.62
N ALA A 363 3.15 -9.69 -23.29
CA ALA A 363 2.62 -8.55 -22.56
C ALA A 363 3.45 -7.28 -22.83
N VAL A 364 2.77 -6.16 -23.03
CA VAL A 364 3.35 -4.88 -23.47
C VAL A 364 3.57 -3.93 -22.28
N LYS A 365 4.34 -2.86 -22.47
CA LYS A 365 4.51 -1.82 -21.46
C LYS A 365 3.19 -1.07 -21.23
N PRO A 366 2.96 -0.50 -20.04
CA PRO A 366 1.75 0.26 -19.74
C PRO A 366 1.46 1.39 -20.73
N LEU A 367 2.47 2.15 -21.15
CA LEU A 367 2.32 3.21 -22.14
C LEU A 367 1.80 2.68 -23.47
N ASP A 368 2.39 1.58 -23.97
CA ASP A 368 2.01 0.99 -25.27
C ASP A 368 0.55 0.48 -25.22
N TYR A 369 0.15 -0.11 -24.08
CA TYR A 369 -1.23 -0.53 -23.85
C TYR A 369 -2.20 0.66 -23.83
N LEU A 370 -1.93 1.68 -23.01
CA LEU A 370 -2.80 2.85 -22.90
C LEU A 370 -2.92 3.59 -24.24
N LEU A 371 -1.81 3.69 -24.97
CA LEU A 371 -1.79 4.31 -26.28
C LEU A 371 -2.61 3.50 -27.28
N SER A 372 -2.46 2.17 -27.32
CA SER A 372 -3.26 1.32 -28.23
C SER A 372 -4.75 1.42 -27.95
N GLU A 373 -5.17 1.43 -26.67
CA GLU A 373 -6.57 1.61 -26.27
C GLU A 373 -7.11 2.98 -26.68
N SER A 374 -6.32 4.04 -26.50
CA SER A 374 -6.73 5.39 -26.89
C SER A 374 -6.83 5.57 -28.41
N LEU A 375 -5.92 4.96 -29.17
CA LEU A 375 -5.96 4.96 -30.64
C LEU A 375 -7.16 4.18 -31.23
N ILE A 376 -7.63 3.14 -30.53
CA ILE A 376 -8.84 2.42 -30.91
C ILE A 376 -10.10 3.29 -30.65
N LYS A 377 -10.08 4.07 -29.59
CA LYS A 377 -11.22 4.89 -29.14
C LYS A 377 -11.40 6.18 -29.95
N HIS A 378 -10.31 6.77 -30.45
CA HIS A 378 -10.30 8.07 -31.10
C HIS A 378 -9.78 8.00 -32.52
N ASP A 379 -10.45 8.67 -33.45
CA ASP A 379 -9.97 8.81 -34.84
C ASP A 379 -8.82 9.83 -34.89
N THR A 380 -7.63 9.39 -35.24
CA THR A 380 -6.45 10.24 -35.34
C THR A 380 -6.24 10.89 -36.71
N ASN A 381 -7.21 10.75 -37.66
CA ASN A 381 -7.14 11.46 -38.92
C ASN A 381 -7.47 12.95 -38.78
N ASP A 382 -8.21 13.34 -37.74
CA ASP A 382 -8.51 14.73 -37.45
C ASP A 382 -7.75 15.29 -36.23
N ALA A 383 -7.85 16.61 -36.06
CA ALA A 383 -7.16 17.31 -34.96
C ALA A 383 -7.80 17.01 -33.58
N GLU A 384 -9.12 16.78 -33.54
CA GLU A 384 -9.86 16.53 -32.31
C GLU A 384 -9.52 15.17 -31.74
N GLY A 385 -9.45 14.13 -32.58
CA GLY A 385 -9.04 12.80 -32.16
C GLY A 385 -7.58 12.75 -31.68
N LYS A 386 -6.66 13.45 -32.38
CA LYS A 386 -5.27 13.59 -31.90
C LYS A 386 -5.19 14.23 -30.52
N GLN A 387 -5.98 15.30 -30.31
CA GLN A 387 -6.06 15.98 -29.03
C GLN A 387 -6.65 15.08 -27.95
N ALA A 388 -7.66 14.30 -28.26
CA ALA A 388 -8.27 13.35 -27.32
C ALA A 388 -7.28 12.26 -26.88
N VAL A 389 -6.49 11.69 -27.81
CA VAL A 389 -5.40 10.74 -27.46
C VAL A 389 -4.38 11.39 -26.53
N MET A 390 -3.94 12.62 -26.82
CA MET A 390 -3.02 13.33 -25.94
C MET A 390 -3.62 13.56 -24.54
N GLN A 391 -4.91 13.89 -24.45
CA GLN A 391 -5.60 14.07 -23.16
C GLN A 391 -5.71 12.76 -22.37
N ASP A 392 -5.90 11.63 -23.02
CA ASP A 392 -5.93 10.32 -22.37
C ASP A 392 -4.55 9.90 -21.83
N ILE A 393 -3.46 10.25 -22.53
CA ILE A 393 -2.11 9.74 -22.25
C ILE A 393 -1.25 10.70 -21.39
N PHE A 394 -1.44 12.01 -21.51
CA PHE A 394 -0.66 12.99 -20.77
C PHE A 394 -0.71 12.85 -19.24
N PRO A 395 -1.85 12.48 -18.60
CA PRO A 395 -1.87 12.21 -17.15
C PRO A 395 -0.87 11.12 -16.74
N TYR A 396 -0.80 10.03 -17.52
CA TYR A 396 0.16 8.96 -17.28
C TYR A 396 1.60 9.46 -17.42
N ILE A 397 1.91 10.19 -18.49
CA ILE A 397 3.27 10.72 -18.76
C ILE A 397 3.68 11.75 -17.70
N ALA A 398 2.76 12.60 -17.25
CA ALA A 398 3.03 13.62 -16.23
C ALA A 398 3.45 13.00 -14.89
N ASN A 399 2.92 11.84 -14.55
CA ASN A 399 3.25 11.11 -13.33
C ASN A 399 4.56 10.30 -13.42
N ILE A 400 5.26 10.25 -14.56
CA ILE A 400 6.58 9.62 -14.68
C ILE A 400 7.62 10.52 -13.98
N HIS A 401 8.29 10.01 -12.94
CA HIS A 401 9.29 10.78 -12.19
C HIS A 401 10.55 11.04 -13.01
N SER A 402 11.06 10.05 -13.73
CA SER A 402 12.29 10.18 -14.53
C SER A 402 12.07 11.01 -15.80
N GLN A 403 12.80 12.13 -15.93
CA GLN A 403 12.72 12.99 -17.09
C GLN A 403 13.08 12.25 -18.39
N THR A 404 14.11 11.39 -18.36
CA THR A 404 14.53 10.62 -19.54
C THR A 404 13.41 9.68 -20.01
N ILE A 405 12.77 8.96 -19.08
CA ILE A 405 11.66 8.04 -19.40
C ILE A 405 10.45 8.85 -19.89
N ARG A 406 10.18 10.00 -19.28
CA ARG A 406 9.10 10.91 -19.69
C ARG A 406 9.30 11.46 -21.11
N ASP A 407 10.53 11.88 -21.44
CA ASP A 407 10.86 12.37 -22.77
C ASP A 407 10.73 11.27 -23.82
N ASP A 408 11.14 10.05 -23.52
CA ASP A 408 10.97 8.91 -24.42
C ASP A 408 9.49 8.52 -24.58
N ALA A 409 8.70 8.61 -23.50
CA ALA A 409 7.25 8.42 -23.55
C ALA A 409 6.55 9.47 -24.45
N LEU A 410 6.96 10.74 -24.37
CA LEU A 410 6.46 11.80 -25.26
C LEU A 410 6.83 11.56 -26.72
N LYS A 411 8.06 11.12 -27.02
CA LYS A 411 8.48 10.77 -28.39
C LYS A 411 7.68 9.60 -28.96
N ALA A 412 7.30 8.64 -28.11
CA ALA A 412 6.48 7.49 -28.56
C ALA A 412 5.09 7.90 -29.09
N LEU A 413 4.56 9.06 -28.70
CA LEU A 413 3.28 9.58 -29.20
C LEU A 413 3.40 10.20 -30.61
N ALA A 414 4.57 10.63 -31.01
CA ALA A 414 4.74 11.42 -32.24
C ALA A 414 4.35 10.65 -33.51
N LEU A 415 4.84 9.42 -33.63
CA LEU A 415 4.60 8.60 -34.82
C LEU A 415 3.12 8.18 -34.97
N PRO A 416 2.44 7.62 -33.95
CA PRO A 416 1.03 7.25 -34.08
C PRO A 416 0.09 8.43 -34.33
N LEU A 417 0.45 9.64 -33.89
CA LEU A 417 -0.36 10.84 -34.08
C LEU A 417 0.02 11.65 -35.34
N TRP A 418 1.01 11.19 -36.11
CA TRP A 418 1.53 11.92 -37.26
C TRP A 418 1.90 13.38 -36.93
N LEU A 419 2.55 13.57 -35.77
CA LEU A 419 3.03 14.86 -35.28
C LEU A 419 4.53 14.82 -35.09
N ASP A 420 5.19 15.97 -35.19
CA ASP A 420 6.60 16.07 -34.83
C ASP A 420 6.78 16.14 -33.30
N ASN A 421 7.98 15.74 -32.83
CA ASN A 421 8.30 15.73 -31.42
C ASN A 421 8.11 17.11 -30.77
N SER A 422 8.48 18.20 -31.46
CA SER A 422 8.42 19.56 -30.91
C SER A 422 6.97 19.96 -30.61
N THR A 423 6.05 19.53 -31.46
CA THR A 423 4.61 19.75 -31.28
C THR A 423 4.09 18.99 -30.06
N ILE A 424 4.43 17.70 -29.89
CA ILE A 424 4.04 16.90 -28.72
C ILE A 424 4.57 17.55 -27.43
N PHE A 425 5.86 17.92 -27.38
CA PHE A 425 6.45 18.56 -26.20
C PHE A 425 5.79 19.90 -25.88
N ARG A 426 5.41 20.70 -26.89
CA ARG A 426 4.69 21.97 -26.70
C ARG A 426 3.29 21.74 -26.12
N TYR A 427 2.53 20.76 -26.63
CA TYR A 427 1.22 20.43 -26.08
C TYR A 427 1.30 19.90 -24.66
N PHE A 428 2.29 19.05 -24.34
CA PHE A 428 2.51 18.54 -23.01
C PHE A 428 2.89 19.66 -22.02
N ARG A 429 3.76 20.59 -22.42
CA ARG A 429 4.10 21.76 -21.59
C ARG A 429 2.85 22.62 -21.30
N ASN A 430 2.02 22.87 -22.31
CA ASN A 430 0.77 23.59 -22.13
C ASN A 430 -0.20 22.86 -21.20
N TYR A 431 -0.26 21.53 -21.30
CA TYR A 431 -1.05 20.69 -20.41
C TYR A 431 -0.62 20.83 -18.95
N THR A 432 0.66 20.72 -18.67
CA THR A 432 1.20 20.83 -17.31
C THR A 432 1.04 22.25 -16.73
N GLN A 433 1.24 23.30 -17.54
CA GLN A 433 1.06 24.68 -17.10
C GLN A 433 -0.41 25.05 -16.80
N LYS A 434 -1.36 24.58 -17.63
CA LYS A 434 -2.79 24.86 -17.42
C LYS A 434 -3.39 24.08 -16.24
N GLY A 435 -2.85 22.91 -15.94
CA GLY A 435 -3.37 22.02 -14.90
C GLY A 435 -2.80 22.29 -13.50
N ASN A 436 -1.90 23.28 -13.29
CA ASN A 436 -1.08 23.42 -12.07
C ASN A 436 -0.41 22.09 -11.65
N ILE A 437 -0.08 21.23 -12.63
CA ILE A 437 0.60 19.98 -12.38
C ILE A 437 2.08 20.28 -12.26
N GLU A 438 2.60 20.28 -11.05
CA GLU A 438 4.04 20.23 -10.82
C GLU A 438 4.57 18.91 -11.36
N LEU A 439 5.41 18.98 -12.39
CA LEU A 439 6.18 17.82 -12.84
C LEU A 439 7.12 17.44 -11.71
N VAL A 440 6.93 16.28 -11.16
CA VAL A 440 7.86 15.71 -10.18
C VAL A 440 9.13 15.30 -10.94
N ASP A 441 10.07 16.22 -11.07
CA ASP A 441 11.38 15.89 -11.58
C ASP A 441 12.15 15.10 -10.53
N GLU A 442 12.38 13.83 -10.79
CA GLU A 442 13.54 13.18 -10.19
C GLU A 442 14.78 13.97 -10.64
N LYS A 443 15.26 14.85 -9.79
CA LYS A 443 16.69 15.15 -9.81
C LYS A 443 17.34 13.79 -9.64
N ILE A 444 17.99 13.29 -10.73
CA ILE A 444 18.89 12.14 -10.66
C ILE A 444 19.89 12.46 -9.56
N THR A 445 19.54 12.10 -8.37
CA THR A 445 20.50 11.94 -7.31
C THR A 445 21.15 10.57 -7.57
N GLN A 446 22.26 10.57 -8.39
CA GLN A 446 23.40 9.78 -7.90
C GLN A 446 23.39 9.92 -6.38
N PRO A 447 23.86 8.96 -5.57
CA PRO A 447 24.00 9.16 -4.14
C PRO A 447 24.97 10.32 -3.90
N LYS A 448 24.54 11.53 -4.22
CA LYS A 448 25.06 12.74 -3.62
C LYS A 448 24.81 12.55 -2.16
N LYS A 449 25.86 12.72 -1.31
CA LYS A 449 25.68 13.06 0.08
C LYS A 449 24.38 13.87 0.14
N ILE A 450 23.35 13.31 0.78
CA ILE A 450 22.10 14.02 1.06
C ILE A 450 22.55 15.18 1.93
N VAL A 451 22.70 16.35 1.37
CA VAL A 451 22.80 17.57 2.13
C VAL A 451 21.37 17.83 2.55
N SER A 452 21.01 17.27 3.68
CA SER A 452 19.71 17.49 4.31
C SER A 452 19.55 18.99 4.49
N GLY A 453 18.42 19.54 4.08
CA GLY A 453 18.12 20.96 4.31
C GLY A 453 18.06 21.27 5.81
N ASP A 454 18.28 22.52 6.21
CA ASP A 454 18.29 22.93 7.62
C ASP A 454 17.01 22.51 8.35
N GLU A 455 15.84 22.56 7.69
CA GLU A 455 14.56 22.09 8.25
C GLU A 455 14.55 20.57 8.48
N GLU A 456 15.11 19.79 7.56
CA GLU A 456 15.16 18.33 7.67
C GLU A 456 16.07 17.90 8.82
N LEU A 457 17.22 18.58 8.99
CA LEU A 457 18.14 18.37 10.12
C LEU A 457 17.47 18.74 11.45
N LEU A 458 16.75 19.87 11.49
CA LEU A 458 16.03 20.28 12.68
C LEU A 458 14.93 19.27 13.05
N MET A 459 14.17 18.81 12.07
CA MET A 459 13.15 17.78 12.27
C MET A 459 13.75 16.46 12.80
N ALA A 460 14.93 16.05 12.33
CA ALA A 460 15.62 14.85 12.82
C ALA A 460 16.01 14.97 14.30
N HIS A 461 16.28 16.19 14.81
CA HIS A 461 16.44 16.44 16.23
C HIS A 461 15.10 16.40 16.97
N VAL A 462 14.09 17.10 16.47
CA VAL A 462 12.75 17.19 17.09
C VAL A 462 12.15 15.81 17.35
N ILE A 463 12.24 14.91 16.37
CA ILE A 463 11.66 13.56 16.50
C ILE A 463 12.47 12.63 17.41
N SER A 464 13.72 13.00 17.75
CA SER A 464 14.61 12.16 18.55
C SER A 464 14.78 12.67 19.99
N ASP A 465 14.50 13.96 20.24
CA ASP A 465 14.74 14.60 21.55
C ASP A 465 13.61 15.59 21.89
N SER A 466 12.93 15.32 23.00
CA SER A 466 11.87 16.18 23.51
C SER A 466 12.35 17.59 23.91
N LYS A 467 13.63 17.77 24.25
CA LYS A 467 14.21 19.09 24.53
C LYS A 467 14.31 19.91 23.25
N ALA A 468 14.73 19.26 22.14
CA ALA A 468 14.76 19.90 20.83
C ALA A 468 13.36 20.36 20.38
N LEU A 469 12.32 19.54 20.63
CA LEU A 469 10.94 19.92 20.40
C LEU A 469 10.54 21.16 21.20
N GLN A 470 10.87 21.21 22.50
CA GLN A 470 10.55 22.36 23.34
C GLN A 470 11.26 23.63 22.88
N GLU A 471 12.55 23.54 22.52
CA GLU A 471 13.31 24.67 21.99
C GLU A 471 12.71 25.18 20.67
N VAL A 472 12.34 24.28 19.75
CA VAL A 472 11.72 24.66 18.47
C VAL A 472 10.40 25.39 18.72
N VAL A 473 9.50 24.83 19.53
CA VAL A 473 8.20 25.46 19.79
C VAL A 473 8.34 26.79 20.53
N GLN A 474 9.38 26.95 21.37
CA GLN A 474 9.63 28.19 22.10
C GLN A 474 10.23 29.31 21.24
N TYR A 475 11.14 28.98 20.31
CA TYR A 475 11.97 29.99 19.65
C TYR A 475 11.73 30.11 18.13
N LEU A 476 11.07 29.16 17.50
CA LEU A 476 10.81 29.16 16.07
C LEU A 476 9.30 29.13 15.77
N PRO A 477 8.72 30.23 15.28
CA PRO A 477 7.33 30.21 14.78
C PRO A 477 7.16 29.12 13.72
N LEU A 478 6.08 28.36 13.80
CA LEU A 478 5.83 27.26 12.87
C LEU A 478 5.66 27.74 11.42
N GLU A 479 5.23 28.98 11.24
CA GLU A 479 5.09 29.64 9.94
C GLU A 479 6.43 29.83 9.22
N ASP A 480 7.55 29.78 9.95
CA ASP A 480 8.89 29.91 9.38
C ASP A 480 9.38 28.65 8.65
N PHE A 481 8.75 27.50 8.91
CA PHE A 481 8.99 26.30 8.11
C PHE A 481 8.36 26.45 6.72
N GLN A 482 9.13 26.22 5.70
CA GLN A 482 8.65 26.19 4.31
C GLN A 482 7.86 24.92 4.02
N ASN A 483 8.26 23.81 4.63
CA ASN A 483 7.58 22.52 4.46
C ASN A 483 6.35 22.42 5.38
N ILE A 484 5.16 22.50 4.77
CA ILE A 484 3.87 22.42 5.48
C ILE A 484 3.71 21.09 6.23
N GLN A 485 4.24 20.00 5.70
CA GLN A 485 4.14 18.68 6.34
C GLN A 485 4.95 18.63 7.65
N TYR A 486 6.09 19.31 7.72
CA TYR A 486 6.87 19.40 8.96
C TYR A 486 6.13 20.18 10.04
N ARG A 487 5.40 21.24 9.67
CA ARG A 487 4.52 21.97 10.61
C ARG A 487 3.49 21.03 11.22
N GLY A 488 2.75 20.30 10.40
CA GLY A 488 1.72 19.35 10.86
C GLY A 488 2.28 18.25 11.75
N ILE A 489 3.47 17.72 11.44
CA ILE A 489 4.12 16.71 12.26
C ILE A 489 4.52 17.30 13.62
N ILE A 490 5.13 18.49 13.67
CA ILE A 490 5.52 19.15 14.93
C ILE A 490 4.31 19.40 15.82
N GLU A 491 3.22 19.95 15.28
CA GLU A 491 1.99 20.23 16.02
C GLU A 491 1.41 18.97 16.68
N LYS A 492 1.39 17.87 15.96
CA LYS A 492 0.88 16.59 16.45
C LYS A 492 1.79 15.99 17.53
N ILE A 493 3.11 16.01 17.31
CA ILE A 493 4.09 15.53 18.29
C ILE A 493 4.02 16.38 19.56
N TYR A 494 3.93 17.71 19.42
CA TYR A 494 3.82 18.62 20.57
C TYR A 494 2.52 18.43 21.35
N THR A 495 1.41 18.23 20.65
CA THR A 495 0.11 17.91 21.28
C THR A 495 0.20 16.61 22.08
N LEU A 496 0.79 15.57 21.51
CA LEU A 496 0.98 14.29 22.21
C LEU A 496 1.91 14.44 23.42
N PHE A 497 2.99 15.18 23.25
CA PHE A 497 3.94 15.45 24.33
C PHE A 497 3.32 16.20 25.50
N THR A 498 2.50 17.22 25.24
CA THR A 498 1.80 17.99 26.28
C THR A 498 0.78 17.16 27.06
N GLN A 499 0.19 16.14 26.41
CA GLN A 499 -0.79 15.25 27.04
C GLN A 499 -0.16 14.12 27.85
N THR A 500 0.99 13.61 27.43
CA THR A 500 1.60 12.38 27.96
C THR A 500 2.93 12.62 28.69
N GLY A 501 3.53 13.81 28.54
CA GLY A 501 4.85 14.16 29.08
C GLY A 501 6.04 13.59 28.28
N GLN A 502 5.77 12.68 27.35
CA GLN A 502 6.76 12.06 26.47
C GLN A 502 6.08 11.47 25.23
N TYR A 503 6.84 11.22 24.17
CA TYR A 503 6.35 10.49 23.01
C TYR A 503 7.38 9.43 22.58
N GLN A 504 6.87 8.37 21.98
CA GLN A 504 7.68 7.31 21.40
C GLN A 504 7.30 7.15 19.92
N PRO A 505 8.23 6.72 19.04
CA PRO A 505 7.96 6.54 17.62
C PRO A 505 6.71 5.69 17.32
N GLU A 506 6.47 4.67 18.11
CA GLU A 506 5.31 3.75 17.96
C GLU A 506 3.97 4.42 18.26
N SER A 507 3.96 5.37 19.19
CA SER A 507 2.71 6.09 19.54
C SER A 507 2.31 7.11 18.45
N LEU A 508 3.22 7.43 17.54
CA LEU A 508 2.96 8.36 16.44
C LEU A 508 2.31 7.68 15.23
N GLU A 509 2.40 6.35 15.10
CA GLU A 509 1.73 5.61 14.03
C GLU A 509 0.20 5.79 14.04
N ASP A 510 -0.40 5.93 15.23
CA ASP A 510 -1.84 6.15 15.39
C ASP A 510 -2.27 7.63 15.24
N VAL A 511 -1.31 8.56 15.33
CA VAL A 511 -1.57 10.02 15.34
C VAL A 511 -1.24 10.67 14.00
N LEU A 512 -0.18 10.20 13.34
CA LEU A 512 0.25 10.70 12.04
C LEU A 512 -0.53 10.02 10.91
N THR A 513 -0.80 10.76 9.85
CA THR A 513 -1.29 10.16 8.61
C THR A 513 -0.23 9.24 8.01
N PRO A 514 -0.59 8.27 7.15
CA PRO A 514 0.41 7.40 6.52
C PRO A 514 1.55 8.14 5.81
N GLN A 515 1.27 9.27 5.17
CA GLN A 515 2.28 10.11 4.52
C GLN A 515 3.18 10.83 5.52
N GLU A 516 2.62 11.37 6.61
CA GLU A 516 3.40 12.01 7.68
C GLU A 516 4.24 10.99 8.43
N TYR A 517 3.73 9.76 8.63
CA TYR A 517 4.49 8.69 9.28
C TYR A 517 5.65 8.19 8.40
N GLU A 518 5.48 8.17 7.08
CA GLU A 518 6.57 7.89 6.15
C GLU A 518 7.69 8.93 6.26
N ILE A 519 7.33 10.23 6.26
CA ILE A 519 8.29 11.33 6.46
C ILE A 519 8.98 11.20 7.81
N PHE A 520 8.23 10.98 8.89
CA PHE A 520 8.74 10.76 10.22
C PHE A 520 9.76 9.61 10.26
N SER A 521 9.41 8.45 9.68
CA SER A 521 10.25 7.27 9.63
C SER A 521 11.57 7.53 8.87
N ARG A 522 11.51 8.28 7.78
CA ARG A 522 12.69 8.70 7.01
C ARG A 522 13.61 9.61 7.85
N LEU A 523 13.03 10.56 8.57
CA LEU A 523 13.76 11.49 9.41
C LEU A 523 14.45 10.80 10.59
N MET A 524 13.93 9.66 11.08
CA MET A 524 14.55 8.86 12.11
C MET A 524 15.96 8.33 11.74
N ILE A 525 16.25 8.17 10.44
CA ILE A 525 17.55 7.66 9.96
C ILE A 525 18.55 8.80 9.67
N ILE A 526 18.09 10.05 9.59
CA ILE A 526 18.94 11.18 9.24
C ILE A 526 19.90 11.50 10.41
N GLU A 527 21.18 11.61 10.08
CA GLU A 527 22.21 12.08 10.98
C GLU A 527 22.21 13.61 11.05
N ALA A 528 21.74 14.18 12.14
CA ALA A 528 21.78 15.61 12.38
C ALA A 528 23.09 15.99 13.11
N ASN A 529 24.01 16.59 12.37
CA ASN A 529 25.34 16.94 12.88
C ASN A 529 25.47 18.41 13.33
N GLU A 530 24.43 19.20 13.17
CA GLU A 530 24.40 20.61 13.50
C GLU A 530 23.52 20.86 14.74
N ALA A 531 23.93 21.77 15.62
CA ALA A 531 23.21 22.02 16.88
C ALA A 531 21.84 22.70 16.64
N VAL A 532 20.82 22.34 17.41
CA VAL A 532 19.45 22.85 17.33
C VAL A 532 19.38 24.38 17.30
N PRO A 533 20.06 25.15 18.18
CA PRO A 533 20.00 26.61 18.13
C PRO A 533 20.53 27.21 16.83
N VAL A 534 21.54 26.58 16.21
CA VAL A 534 22.10 27.02 14.93
C VAL A 534 21.10 26.80 13.80
N LEU A 535 20.43 25.66 13.77
CA LEU A 535 19.40 25.35 12.78
C LEU A 535 18.18 26.27 12.93
N ILE A 536 17.70 26.50 14.15
CA ILE A 536 16.63 27.47 14.44
C ILE A 536 17.00 28.84 13.89
N ARG A 537 18.20 29.31 14.17
CA ARG A 537 18.68 30.61 13.68
C ARG A 537 18.72 30.69 12.15
N LYS A 538 19.22 29.65 11.48
CA LYS A 538 19.28 29.61 10.01
C LYS A 538 17.88 29.68 9.39
N ILE A 539 16.95 28.85 9.87
CA ILE A 539 15.58 28.79 9.37
C ILE A 539 14.87 30.13 9.59
N ARG A 540 14.98 30.69 10.81
CA ARG A 540 14.41 31.99 11.14
C ARG A 540 14.94 33.11 10.26
N LEU A 541 16.26 33.19 10.08
CA LEU A 541 16.89 34.20 9.21
C LEU A 541 16.48 34.03 7.75
N HIS A 542 16.34 32.80 7.28
CA HIS A 542 15.88 32.53 5.92
C HIS A 542 14.43 33.02 5.72
N SER A 543 13.53 32.64 6.62
CA SER A 543 12.13 33.08 6.60
C SER A 543 12.00 34.59 6.65
N LEU A 544 12.69 35.27 7.55
CA LEU A 544 12.67 36.73 7.66
C LEU A 544 13.17 37.41 6.39
N ARG A 545 14.19 36.86 5.71
CA ARG A 545 14.68 37.41 4.43
C ARG A 545 13.67 37.28 3.30
N GLU A 546 12.98 36.17 3.22
CA GLU A 546 11.92 35.98 2.22
C GLU A 546 10.71 36.86 2.52
N GLN A 547 10.30 37.02 3.78
CA GLN A 547 9.25 37.95 4.18
C GLN A 547 9.62 39.39 3.82
N TYR A 548 10.86 39.81 4.11
CA TYR A 548 11.35 41.14 3.72
C TYR A 548 11.25 41.38 2.22
N LYS A 549 11.71 40.40 1.42
CA LYS A 549 11.66 40.49 -0.04
C LYS A 549 10.23 40.61 -0.56
N MET A 550 9.31 39.80 0.00
CA MET A 550 7.89 39.84 -0.37
C MET A 550 7.26 41.20 -0.05
N HIS A 551 7.44 41.72 1.17
CA HIS A 551 6.90 43.00 1.59
C HIS A 551 7.55 44.19 0.81
N SER A 552 8.84 44.09 0.47
CA SER A 552 9.53 45.08 -0.35
C SER A 552 8.96 45.15 -1.76
N ILE A 553 8.71 44.01 -2.41
CA ILE A 553 8.09 43.97 -3.74
C ILE A 553 6.67 44.52 -3.68
N LEU A 554 5.90 44.16 -2.66
CA LEU A 554 4.53 44.67 -2.48
C LEU A 554 4.50 46.18 -2.25
N ALA A 555 5.40 46.71 -1.42
CA ALA A 555 5.54 48.13 -1.20
C ALA A 555 5.85 48.89 -2.50
N ASP A 556 6.75 48.37 -3.35
CA ASP A 556 7.07 48.96 -4.65
C ASP A 556 5.88 48.92 -5.62
N GLN A 557 5.11 47.83 -5.63
CA GLN A 557 3.90 47.71 -6.45
C GLN A 557 2.82 48.70 -6.03
N LEU A 558 2.52 48.80 -4.73
CA LEU A 558 1.55 49.74 -4.16
C LEU A 558 1.96 51.19 -4.39
N LYS A 559 3.25 51.49 -4.24
CA LYS A 559 3.79 52.83 -4.52
C LYS A 559 3.61 53.24 -5.99
N ARG A 560 3.83 52.34 -6.93
CA ARG A 560 3.59 52.57 -8.37
C ARG A 560 2.10 52.74 -8.69
N ALA A 561 1.22 52.08 -7.92
CA ALA A 561 -0.22 52.21 -8.04
C ALA A 561 -0.79 53.47 -7.37
N GLY A 562 0.02 54.22 -6.63
CA GLY A 562 -0.42 55.42 -5.88
C GLY A 562 -1.23 55.09 -4.62
N ASP A 563 -1.18 53.83 -4.14
CA ASP A 563 -1.91 53.39 -2.96
C ASP A 563 -1.14 53.69 -1.68
N SER A 564 -1.79 54.42 -0.75
CA SER A 564 -1.20 54.80 0.54
C SER A 564 -0.80 53.63 1.43
N ALA A 565 -1.29 52.42 1.16
CA ALA A 565 -0.93 51.19 1.87
C ALA A 565 0.57 50.84 1.75
N PHE A 566 1.30 51.43 0.78
CA PHE A 566 2.75 51.21 0.66
C PHE A 566 3.52 51.64 1.91
N ILE A 567 3.02 52.65 2.68
CA ILE A 567 3.65 53.12 3.92
C ILE A 567 3.61 51.99 4.99
N SER A 568 2.49 51.30 5.11
CA SER A 568 2.35 50.17 6.03
C SER A 568 3.31 49.03 5.68
N GLU A 569 3.49 48.77 4.40
CA GLU A 569 4.42 47.71 3.95
C GLU A 569 5.89 48.09 4.17
N LEU A 570 6.23 49.37 4.04
CA LEU A 570 7.57 49.88 4.39
C LEU A 570 7.87 49.78 5.90
N HIS A 571 6.87 50.02 6.76
CA HIS A 571 7.01 49.81 8.22
C HIS A 571 7.29 48.33 8.53
N LYS A 572 6.55 47.42 7.92
CA LYS A 572 6.81 45.97 8.07
C LYS A 572 8.21 45.59 7.59
N CYS A 573 8.67 46.13 6.48
CA CYS A 573 10.04 45.95 6.01
C CYS A 573 11.07 46.39 7.06
N GLN A 574 10.83 47.52 7.73
CA GLN A 574 11.73 48.04 8.75
C GLN A 574 11.74 47.19 10.02
N GLU A 575 10.58 46.71 10.44
CA GLU A 575 10.44 45.77 11.56
C GLU A 575 11.18 44.44 11.28
N ILE A 576 10.95 43.84 10.10
CA ILE A 576 11.63 42.63 9.68
C ILE A 576 13.14 42.81 9.60
N GLN A 577 13.59 43.98 9.11
CA GLN A 577 15.02 44.28 9.03
C GLN A 577 15.68 44.38 10.41
N ASN A 578 14.97 44.90 11.41
CA ASN A 578 15.44 44.93 12.80
C ASN A 578 15.54 43.49 13.37
N LEU A 579 14.54 42.65 13.13
CA LEU A 579 14.58 41.24 13.51
C LEU A 579 15.75 40.48 12.84
N ILE A 580 16.00 40.74 11.55
CA ILE A 580 17.16 40.14 10.85
C ILE A 580 18.48 40.56 11.55
N ARG A 581 18.61 41.82 11.98
CA ARG A 581 19.79 42.28 12.70
C ARG A 581 19.95 41.64 14.07
N GLU A 582 18.87 41.45 14.79
CA GLU A 582 18.85 40.72 16.08
C GLU A 582 19.30 39.28 15.92
N TRP A 583 18.71 38.55 15.02
CA TRP A 583 19.03 37.17 14.77
C TRP A 583 20.37 36.93 14.05
N SER A 584 21.00 37.98 13.52
CA SER A 584 22.33 37.92 12.90
C SER A 584 23.49 38.06 13.89
N LYS A 585 23.20 38.53 15.12
CA LYS A 585 24.17 38.58 16.22
C LYS A 585 24.32 37.20 16.86
#